data_1db1c71e8bbd83dc809edbf79ec82642
#
_entry.id   1db1c71e8bbd83dc809edbf79ec82642
#
_cell.length_a   1.000
_cell.length_b   1.000
_cell.length_c   1.000
_cell.angle_alpha   90.00
_cell.angle_beta   90.00
_cell.angle_gamma   90.00
#
_symmetry.space_group_name_H-M   'P 1'
#
loop_
_entity.id
_entity.type
_entity.pdbx_description
1 polymer ?
#
loop_
_entity_poly.entity_id
_entity_poly.type
_entity_poly.pdbx_seq_one_letter_code
_entity_poly.pdbx_strand_id
1 'polypeptide(L)'
;MASEIRVNKITHTAGVGTITTSADGIVVAGIVTAATVVASGSITGEHHGNGANLTNLPAGNLTGNLPAISAANLTSIPAANITGTLPAISAANLTNVPAANITGTLPAIDGSNLTGVGASFGNSSVNTSGIITATAFVPTSQTALTHRNRIINGAMQIWQRGTTINSQGNGQNDYTADRWAIGHNNSHMAAVSQSNGTDAGFEYCARVQRDSGNSQTDQMRFHTALEAKDVIPLRGHFLTLSYYARKGADYSEANSKITGVRIASGENNDGDPNAYSGGHWTNATTLLTGTPTLTTSWQRFTHLTINPVSSAARSMIIEFRHTPVGTAGSNDWYEVTGIQLEIGPVATPFEHRTYTDEIQRCRRYFQKFSAYGDHHHFGVARAESNTARTGIVVHVPMRALPTIACNGHRTFRGDGGYNSESTSTPAMIYSGAGWDADSNIYTVDFPGHSLVHNRMYCLMSKTTSTTALTLDSEL
;
A
#
# COMPACT_ATOMS: atom_id res chain seq x y z
N MET A 1 -44.42 104.99 20.10
CA MET A 1 -43.11 105.67 20.17
C MET A 1 -42.09 104.59 20.48
N ALA A 2 -41.18 104.31 19.55
CA ALA A 2 -40.06 103.40 19.80
C ALA A 2 -39.00 104.19 20.59
N SER A 3 -38.70 103.75 21.81
CA SER A 3 -37.61 104.32 22.59
C SER A 3 -36.30 103.79 22.04
N GLU A 4 -35.60 104.63 21.37
CA GLU A 4 -34.25 104.35 20.85
C GLU A 4 -33.24 104.84 21.89
N ILE A 5 -32.39 103.90 22.46
CA ILE A 5 -31.19 104.26 23.23
C ILE A 5 -30.03 104.22 22.25
N ARG A 6 -29.60 105.46 21.87
CA ARG A 6 -28.42 105.58 21.01
C ARG A 6 -27.15 105.63 21.90
N VAL A 7 -26.43 104.54 21.94
CA VAL A 7 -25.15 104.48 22.62
C VAL A 7 -24.10 104.38 21.51
N ASN A 8 -23.35 105.41 21.28
CA ASN A 8 -22.31 105.43 20.19
C ASN A 8 -21.11 104.56 20.47
N LYS A 9 -20.92 104.18 21.71
CA LYS A 9 -19.76 103.35 22.06
C LYS A 9 -19.99 102.78 23.45
N ILE A 10 -19.93 101.45 23.58
CA ILE A 10 -19.81 100.76 24.85
C ILE A 10 -18.35 100.32 24.94
N THR A 11 -17.55 101.06 25.80
CA THR A 11 -16.14 100.69 26.03
C THR A 11 -16.03 100.05 27.36
N HIS A 12 -15.53 98.85 27.38
CA HIS A 12 -14.96 98.26 28.60
C HIS A 12 -13.56 98.83 28.81
N THR A 13 -13.09 98.94 30.05
CA THR A 13 -11.83 99.63 30.46
C THR A 13 -10.53 99.04 29.75
N ALA A 14 -10.61 97.99 29.08
CA ALA A 14 -9.50 97.36 28.32
C ALA A 14 -9.91 96.87 26.95
N GLY A 15 -10.99 97.33 26.40
CA GLY A 15 -11.57 96.66 25.25
C GLY A 15 -11.44 97.36 23.93
N VAL A 16 -11.18 96.62 22.97
CA VAL A 16 -11.21 96.98 21.58
C VAL A 16 -12.42 96.23 20.99
N GLY A 17 -13.44 96.94 20.61
CA GLY A 17 -14.53 96.36 19.88
C GLY A 17 -15.75 97.27 19.92
N THR A 18 -16.42 97.44 18.84
CA THR A 18 -17.66 98.19 18.69
C THR A 18 -18.82 97.19 18.61
N ILE A 19 -19.77 97.38 19.52
CA ILE A 19 -21.03 96.64 19.40
C ILE A 19 -22.00 97.51 18.58
N THR A 20 -22.32 97.04 17.42
CA THR A 20 -23.32 97.69 16.56
C THR A 20 -24.60 96.89 16.62
N THR A 21 -25.73 97.53 16.99
CA THR A 21 -27.06 96.94 16.97
C THR A 21 -27.73 97.32 15.66
N SER A 22 -28.32 96.36 14.97
CA SER A 22 -29.17 96.53 13.80
C SER A 22 -30.53 95.97 14.05
N ALA A 23 -31.45 96.21 13.14
CA ALA A 23 -32.82 95.68 13.20
C ALA A 23 -32.80 94.11 13.25
N ASP A 24 -31.72 93.55 12.74
CA ASP A 24 -31.53 92.09 12.59
C ASP A 24 -30.67 91.52 13.71
N GLY A 25 -30.22 92.30 14.70
CA GLY A 25 -29.41 91.80 15.80
C GLY A 25 -28.16 92.62 16.10
N ILE A 26 -27.24 92.09 16.85
CA ILE A 26 -25.96 92.65 17.23
C ILE A 26 -24.87 92.18 16.31
N VAL A 27 -24.27 93.12 15.58
CA VAL A 27 -23.07 92.77 14.75
C VAL A 27 -21.82 93.17 15.52
N VAL A 28 -20.96 92.24 15.80
CA VAL A 28 -19.66 92.46 16.44
C VAL A 28 -18.54 92.25 15.41
N ALA A 29 -17.91 93.36 15.03
CA ALA A 29 -16.73 93.27 14.17
C ALA A 29 -15.49 93.06 15.01
N GLY A 30 -15.06 91.82 15.15
CA GLY A 30 -13.94 91.49 15.98
C GLY A 30 -14.09 90.17 16.76
N ILE A 31 -13.34 90.04 17.84
CA ILE A 31 -13.39 88.81 18.67
C ILE A 31 -14.39 88.99 19.79
N VAL A 32 -15.30 88.02 19.89
CA VAL A 32 -16.19 87.86 21.08
C VAL A 32 -15.55 86.86 22.02
N THR A 33 -15.07 87.33 23.15
CA THR A 33 -14.61 86.46 24.23
C THR A 33 -15.71 86.31 25.26
N ALA A 34 -16.36 85.16 25.29
CA ALA A 34 -17.43 84.89 26.23
C ALA A 34 -17.17 83.52 26.93
N ALA A 35 -17.45 83.45 28.20
CA ALA A 35 -17.37 82.18 28.91
C ALA A 35 -18.41 81.18 28.41
N THR A 36 -19.53 81.68 27.90
CA THR A 36 -20.63 80.87 27.33
C THR A 36 -21.30 81.68 26.21
N VAL A 37 -21.49 81.04 25.05
CA VAL A 37 -22.34 81.55 23.96
C VAL A 37 -23.54 80.65 23.87
N VAL A 38 -24.71 81.21 24.12
CA VAL A 38 -26.00 80.49 23.96
C VAL A 38 -26.67 81.05 22.67
N ALA A 39 -26.79 80.23 21.67
CA ALA A 39 -27.48 80.60 20.46
C ALA A 39 -28.82 79.83 20.42
N SER A 40 -29.91 80.50 20.17
CA SER A 40 -31.19 79.91 19.91
C SER A 40 -31.38 79.43 18.46
N GLY A 41 -30.46 79.76 17.57
CA GLY A 41 -30.41 79.38 16.18
C GLY A 41 -29.04 78.82 15.80
N SER A 42 -28.68 78.91 14.55
CA SER A 42 -27.42 78.36 14.01
C SER A 42 -26.23 79.25 14.36
N ILE A 43 -25.10 78.63 14.76
CA ILE A 43 -23.80 79.27 14.73
C ILE A 43 -23.13 78.84 13.42
N THR A 44 -22.92 79.79 12.52
CA THR A 44 -22.30 79.56 11.19
C THR A 44 -20.86 80.07 11.22
N GLY A 45 -19.95 79.34 10.65
CA GLY A 45 -18.51 79.66 10.55
C GLY A 45 -17.61 78.49 10.94
N GLU A 46 -16.30 78.66 10.83
CA GLU A 46 -15.36 77.63 11.28
C GLU A 46 -15.29 77.62 12.80
N HIS A 47 -15.48 76.47 13.39
CA HIS A 47 -15.39 76.26 14.83
C HIS A 47 -14.09 75.61 15.18
N HIS A 48 -13.18 76.31 15.81
CA HIS A 48 -11.90 75.78 16.25
C HIS A 48 -11.97 75.33 17.69
N GLY A 49 -11.73 74.06 17.90
CA GLY A 49 -11.75 73.45 19.25
C GLY A 49 -11.60 71.95 19.18
N ASN A 50 -11.38 71.29 20.33
CA ASN A 50 -11.17 69.83 20.37
C ASN A 50 -12.50 69.05 20.30
N GLY A 51 -13.66 69.74 20.23
CA GLY A 51 -14.96 69.09 20.16
C GLY A 51 -15.36 68.20 21.38
N ALA A 52 -14.60 68.24 22.47
CA ALA A 52 -14.78 67.32 23.59
C ALA A 52 -16.17 67.34 24.23
N ASN A 53 -16.89 68.47 24.16
CA ASN A 53 -18.22 68.66 24.72
C ASN A 53 -19.32 68.78 23.66
N LEU A 54 -19.04 68.47 22.41
CA LEU A 54 -20.06 68.45 21.40
C LEU A 54 -20.94 67.19 21.53
N THR A 55 -22.21 67.38 21.85
CA THR A 55 -23.18 66.28 22.01
C THR A 55 -24.22 66.40 20.90
N ASN A 56 -24.88 65.23 20.58
CA ASN A 56 -25.93 65.13 19.58
C ASN A 56 -25.51 65.58 18.18
N LEU A 57 -24.29 65.25 17.74
CA LEU A 57 -23.88 65.46 16.35
C LEU A 57 -24.53 64.40 15.47
N PRO A 58 -25.40 64.75 14.54
CA PRO A 58 -25.93 63.79 13.60
C PRO A 58 -24.82 63.20 12.74
N ALA A 59 -24.73 61.86 12.71
CA ALA A 59 -23.67 61.15 11.96
C ALA A 59 -23.61 61.53 10.48
N GLY A 60 -24.76 61.86 9.86
CA GLY A 60 -24.82 62.29 8.44
C GLY A 60 -24.13 63.63 8.14
N ASN A 61 -23.86 64.40 9.19
CA ASN A 61 -23.16 65.73 9.04
C ASN A 61 -21.65 65.65 9.31
N LEU A 62 -21.14 64.48 9.69
CA LEU A 62 -19.73 64.29 9.88
C LEU A 62 -19.07 63.91 8.53
N THR A 63 -18.29 64.84 7.98
CA THR A 63 -17.59 64.62 6.72
C THR A 63 -16.06 64.63 6.96
N GLY A 64 -15.34 63.80 6.23
CA GLY A 64 -13.90 63.68 6.37
C GLY A 64 -13.47 62.48 7.19
N ASN A 65 -12.16 62.27 7.35
CA ASN A 65 -11.63 61.17 8.14
C ASN A 65 -11.68 61.47 9.63
N LEU A 66 -12.25 60.59 10.41
CA LEU A 66 -12.12 60.63 11.87
C LEU A 66 -10.66 60.34 12.26
N PRO A 67 -10.06 61.09 13.18
CA PRO A 67 -8.77 60.70 13.74
C PRO A 67 -8.80 59.25 14.28
N ALA A 68 -7.66 58.64 14.45
CA ALA A 68 -7.56 57.31 15.04
C ALA A 68 -8.15 57.30 16.45
N ILE A 69 -9.43 56.88 16.54
CA ILE A 69 -10.19 56.75 17.77
C ILE A 69 -10.49 55.28 18.08
N SER A 70 -10.61 54.97 19.35
CA SER A 70 -11.06 53.61 19.73
C SER A 70 -12.46 53.37 19.21
N ALA A 71 -12.65 52.30 18.48
CA ALA A 71 -13.96 51.84 18.01
C ALA A 71 -14.82 51.11 19.07
N ALA A 72 -14.36 51.14 20.34
CA ALA A 72 -15.01 50.39 21.43
C ALA A 72 -16.50 50.73 21.62
N ASN A 73 -16.90 51.97 21.26
CA ASN A 73 -18.28 52.42 21.39
C ASN A 73 -19.03 52.59 20.05
N LEU A 74 -18.41 52.11 18.97
CA LEU A 74 -19.10 52.12 17.67
C LEU A 74 -20.00 50.90 17.59
N THR A 75 -21.30 51.10 17.54
CA THR A 75 -22.33 50.07 17.38
C THR A 75 -23.03 50.19 16.07
N SER A 76 -23.51 49.06 15.52
CA SER A 76 -24.31 49.03 14.30
C SER A 76 -23.65 49.60 13.06
N ILE A 77 -22.34 49.31 12.88
CA ILE A 77 -21.62 49.65 11.62
C ILE A 77 -22.04 48.64 10.56
N PRO A 78 -22.69 49.06 9.47
CA PRO A 78 -23.00 48.16 8.38
C PRO A 78 -21.73 47.56 7.80
N ALA A 79 -21.69 46.23 7.63
CA ALA A 79 -20.50 45.52 7.12
C ALA A 79 -20.05 46.04 5.74
N ALA A 80 -20.98 46.49 4.91
CA ALA A 80 -20.69 47.09 3.60
C ALA A 80 -19.83 48.36 3.67
N ASN A 81 -19.80 49.02 4.82
CA ASN A 81 -19.02 50.26 5.04
C ASN A 81 -17.63 50.01 5.65
N ILE A 82 -17.31 48.75 5.95
CA ILE A 82 -15.99 48.38 6.48
C ILE A 82 -15.12 48.00 5.27
N THR A 83 -14.27 48.88 4.84
CA THR A 83 -13.34 48.69 3.70
C THR A 83 -11.91 48.61 4.21
N GLY A 84 -11.11 47.80 3.56
CA GLY A 84 -9.70 47.59 3.93
C GLY A 84 -9.45 46.33 4.76
N THR A 85 -8.23 46.14 5.21
CA THR A 85 -7.84 44.96 6.03
C THR A 85 -8.15 45.23 7.49
N LEU A 86 -8.95 44.39 8.10
CA LEU A 86 -9.14 44.44 9.56
C LEU A 86 -7.84 44.02 10.24
N PRO A 87 -7.43 44.70 11.31
CA PRO A 87 -6.30 44.23 12.13
C PRO A 87 -6.55 42.80 12.60
N ALA A 88 -5.51 42.08 13.02
CA ALA A 88 -5.63 40.75 13.61
C ALA A 88 -6.53 40.82 14.86
N ILE A 89 -7.78 40.48 14.71
CA ILE A 89 -8.79 40.46 15.77
C ILE A 89 -9.27 39.03 16.00
N SER A 90 -9.69 38.75 17.22
CA SER A 90 -10.33 37.47 17.50
C SER A 90 -11.64 37.34 16.70
N ALA A 91 -11.74 36.27 15.94
CA ALA A 91 -12.96 35.94 15.19
C ALA A 91 -14.08 35.30 16.09
N ALA A 92 -13.90 35.29 17.40
CA ALA A 92 -14.80 34.59 18.33
C ALA A 92 -16.26 34.99 18.21
N ASN A 93 -16.53 36.24 17.77
CA ASN A 93 -17.89 36.78 17.61
C ASN A 93 -18.29 36.95 16.15
N LEU A 94 -17.53 36.45 15.19
CA LEU A 94 -17.94 36.47 13.80
C LEU A 94 -18.93 35.32 13.55
N THR A 95 -20.15 35.66 13.25
CA THR A 95 -21.22 34.71 12.89
C THR A 95 -21.60 34.88 11.44
N ASN A 96 -22.07 33.80 10.80
CA ASN A 96 -22.53 33.79 9.41
C ASN A 96 -21.50 34.28 8.38
N VAL A 97 -20.20 33.92 8.56
CA VAL A 97 -19.18 34.18 7.54
C VAL A 97 -19.38 33.15 6.42
N PRO A 98 -19.72 33.56 5.20
CA PRO A 98 -19.85 32.63 4.07
C PRO A 98 -18.53 31.95 3.80
N ALA A 99 -18.53 30.61 3.68
CA ALA A 99 -17.31 29.83 3.43
C ALA A 99 -16.56 30.27 2.15
N ALA A 100 -17.30 30.75 1.13
CA ALA A 100 -16.69 31.26 -0.10
C ALA A 100 -15.79 32.48 0.11
N ASN A 101 -15.94 33.19 1.23
CA ASN A 101 -15.15 34.40 1.56
C ASN A 101 -13.95 34.09 2.46
N ILE A 102 -13.78 32.83 2.86
CA ILE A 102 -12.62 32.40 3.65
C ILE A 102 -11.57 31.89 2.69
N THR A 103 -10.57 32.71 2.39
CA THR A 103 -9.46 32.37 1.49
C THR A 103 -8.15 32.26 2.28
N GLY A 104 -7.28 31.38 1.84
CA GLY A 104 -6.00 31.11 2.48
C GLY A 104 -6.02 29.84 3.36
N THR A 105 -4.89 29.57 4.02
CA THR A 105 -4.75 28.42 4.93
C THR A 105 -5.36 28.74 6.28
N LEU A 106 -6.36 27.98 6.71
CA LEU A 106 -6.87 28.07 8.09
C LEU A 106 -5.76 27.60 9.05
N PRO A 107 -5.55 28.29 10.18
CA PRO A 107 -4.70 27.78 11.25
C PRO A 107 -5.15 26.39 11.68
N ALA A 108 -4.29 25.63 12.33
CA ALA A 108 -4.68 24.35 12.94
C ALA A 108 -5.79 24.61 13.98
N ILE A 109 -7.01 24.32 13.60
CA ILE A 109 -8.20 24.46 14.44
C ILE A 109 -8.74 23.09 14.83
N ASP A 110 -9.28 22.98 16.02
CA ASP A 110 -10.06 21.83 16.39
C ASP A 110 -11.37 21.81 15.56
N GLY A 111 -11.47 20.82 14.69
CA GLY A 111 -12.63 20.63 13.82
C GLY A 111 -13.81 19.94 14.48
N SER A 112 -13.80 19.73 15.80
CA SER A 112 -14.83 18.96 16.51
C SER A 112 -16.25 19.48 16.32
N ASN A 113 -16.41 20.78 16.04
CA ASN A 113 -17.68 21.43 15.80
C ASN A 113 -17.96 21.73 14.30
N LEU A 114 -17.12 21.25 13.38
CA LEU A 114 -17.38 21.40 11.96
C LEU A 114 -18.47 20.42 11.53
N THR A 115 -19.65 20.95 11.26
CA THR A 115 -20.81 20.18 10.75
C THR A 115 -21.12 20.57 9.31
N GLY A 116 -21.63 19.63 8.53
CA GLY A 116 -22.03 19.89 7.14
C GLY A 116 -20.87 20.11 6.17
N VAL A 117 -19.64 19.82 6.56
CA VAL A 117 -18.50 19.80 5.64
C VAL A 117 -18.64 18.59 4.72
N GLY A 118 -19.16 18.80 3.53
CA GLY A 118 -19.02 17.86 2.43
C GLY A 118 -17.54 17.78 2.09
N ALA A 119 -16.80 16.95 2.84
CA ALA A 119 -15.37 16.79 2.62
C ALA A 119 -15.13 16.03 1.33
N SER A 120 -15.04 16.76 0.24
CA SER A 120 -14.36 16.24 -0.95
C SER A 120 -12.87 16.42 -0.70
N PHE A 121 -12.20 15.36 -0.21
CA PHE A 121 -10.75 15.39 -0.03
C PHE A 121 -10.01 15.35 -1.37
N GLY A 122 -10.73 15.30 -2.49
CA GLY A 122 -10.14 15.18 -3.82
C GLY A 122 -9.20 13.98 -3.89
N ASN A 123 -7.99 14.20 -4.39
CA ASN A 123 -6.92 13.18 -4.41
C ASN A 123 -6.06 13.21 -3.13
N SER A 124 -6.46 13.93 -2.10
CA SER A 124 -5.69 14.05 -0.86
C SER A 124 -5.94 12.86 0.08
N SER A 125 -4.89 12.42 0.75
CA SER A 125 -5.00 11.37 1.77
C SER A 125 -5.66 11.92 3.04
N VAL A 126 -6.58 11.17 3.62
CA VAL A 126 -7.05 11.41 4.98
C VAL A 126 -6.05 10.74 5.92
N ASN A 127 -5.20 11.54 6.57
CA ASN A 127 -4.27 11.05 7.58
C ASN A 127 -4.86 11.34 8.98
N THR A 128 -5.24 10.28 9.69
CA THR A 128 -5.78 10.37 11.05
C THR A 128 -5.22 9.25 11.91
N SER A 129 -4.89 9.57 13.15
CA SER A 129 -4.56 8.57 14.19
C SER A 129 -5.80 8.00 14.89
N GLY A 130 -6.99 8.54 14.59
CA GLY A 130 -8.26 8.13 15.15
C GLY A 130 -9.04 7.16 14.27
N ILE A 131 -10.29 6.88 14.67
CA ILE A 131 -11.22 6.02 13.93
C ILE A 131 -11.97 6.85 12.91
N ILE A 132 -12.02 6.41 11.66
CA ILE A 132 -12.90 6.92 10.63
C ILE A 132 -14.16 6.04 10.62
N THR A 133 -15.30 6.62 11.04
CA THR A 133 -16.58 5.93 10.96
C THR A 133 -17.30 6.36 9.69
N ALA A 134 -17.58 5.41 8.81
CA ALA A 134 -18.33 5.64 7.58
C ALA A 134 -19.39 4.56 7.42
N THR A 135 -20.55 4.92 6.88
CA THR A 135 -21.62 3.97 6.56
C THR A 135 -21.18 2.96 5.50
N ALA A 136 -20.31 3.37 4.59
CA ALA A 136 -19.67 2.51 3.61
C ALA A 136 -18.34 3.12 3.16
N PHE A 137 -17.35 2.25 2.92
CA PHE A 137 -16.14 2.57 2.16
C PHE A 137 -16.31 2.00 0.76
N VAL A 138 -16.45 2.85 -0.23
CA VAL A 138 -16.51 2.43 -1.64
C VAL A 138 -15.17 2.76 -2.28
N PRO A 139 -14.24 1.80 -2.41
CA PRO A 139 -12.98 2.05 -3.10
C PRO A 139 -13.27 2.26 -4.59
N THR A 140 -12.75 3.33 -5.17
CA THR A 140 -12.83 3.60 -6.61
C THR A 140 -11.86 2.77 -7.43
N SER A 141 -10.93 2.06 -6.78
CA SER A 141 -10.00 1.12 -7.41
C SER A 141 -10.23 -0.29 -6.86
N GLN A 142 -9.82 -1.31 -7.63
CA GLN A 142 -9.89 -2.72 -7.22
C GLN A 142 -8.93 -3.07 -6.06
N THR A 143 -8.23 -2.11 -5.50
CA THR A 143 -7.44 -2.25 -4.27
C THR A 143 -8.38 -2.32 -3.07
N ALA A 144 -9.22 -3.35 -3.02
CA ALA A 144 -10.06 -3.64 -1.87
C ALA A 144 -9.21 -3.66 -0.58
N LEU A 145 -9.85 -3.48 0.55
CA LEU A 145 -9.20 -3.55 1.87
C LEU A 145 -8.60 -4.94 2.17
N THR A 146 -8.97 -5.95 1.38
CA THR A 146 -8.49 -7.33 1.47
C THR A 146 -8.05 -7.85 0.10
N HIS A 147 -7.21 -8.91 0.09
CA HIS A 147 -6.67 -9.54 -1.13
C HIS A 147 -5.84 -8.60 -2.02
N ARG A 148 -5.17 -7.62 -1.39
CA ARG A 148 -4.30 -6.67 -2.09
C ARG A 148 -3.03 -7.35 -2.60
N ASN A 149 -2.43 -8.20 -1.77
CA ASN A 149 -1.22 -8.91 -2.15
C ASN A 149 -1.51 -9.99 -3.19
N ARG A 150 -0.94 -9.86 -4.37
CA ARG A 150 -1.05 -10.85 -5.47
C ARG A 150 -0.02 -11.95 -5.37
N ILE A 151 0.98 -11.80 -4.51
CA ILE A 151 2.01 -12.81 -4.27
C ILE A 151 1.47 -13.87 -3.32
N ILE A 152 1.68 -15.13 -3.66
CA ILE A 152 1.44 -16.27 -2.78
C ILE A 152 2.74 -16.55 -2.03
N ASN A 153 2.63 -16.83 -0.73
CA ASN A 153 3.74 -17.12 0.17
C ASN A 153 4.80 -16.00 0.22
N GLY A 154 4.35 -14.74 0.14
CA GLY A 154 5.26 -13.59 0.22
C GLY A 154 5.96 -13.42 1.56
N ALA A 155 5.41 -13.99 2.64
CA ALA A 155 6.01 -14.03 3.99
C ALA A 155 6.89 -15.26 4.23
N MET A 156 7.14 -16.09 3.23
CA MET A 156 8.00 -17.30 3.30
C MET A 156 7.62 -18.29 4.39
N GLN A 157 6.31 -18.47 4.64
CA GLN A 157 5.80 -19.32 5.71
C GLN A 157 5.69 -20.81 5.31
N ILE A 158 5.47 -21.09 4.03
CA ILE A 158 5.13 -22.44 3.54
C ILE A 158 6.33 -23.04 2.81
N TRP A 159 6.77 -24.23 3.25
CA TRP A 159 7.93 -24.95 2.74
C TRP A 159 7.65 -26.44 2.67
N GLN A 160 6.71 -26.87 1.82
CA GLN A 160 6.31 -28.28 1.73
C GLN A 160 7.40 -29.20 1.18
N ARG A 161 8.31 -28.66 0.32
CA ARG A 161 9.41 -29.43 -0.29
C ARG A 161 10.61 -29.65 0.65
N GLY A 162 10.67 -28.87 1.73
CA GLY A 162 11.78 -28.89 2.71
C GLY A 162 12.27 -27.48 3.00
N THR A 163 12.91 -27.30 4.13
CA THR A 163 13.39 -25.98 4.61
C THR A 163 14.75 -25.55 4.05
N THR A 164 15.40 -26.42 3.28
CA THR A 164 16.63 -26.11 2.57
C THR A 164 16.64 -26.89 1.26
N ILE A 165 16.83 -26.20 0.16
CA ILE A 165 16.93 -26.75 -1.18
C ILE A 165 18.28 -26.34 -1.75
N ASN A 166 19.10 -27.32 -2.08
CA ASN A 166 20.40 -27.12 -2.73
C ASN A 166 20.21 -27.21 -4.24
N SER A 167 20.37 -26.10 -4.93
CA SER A 167 20.30 -26.05 -6.37
C SER A 167 21.63 -26.44 -7.01
N GLN A 168 21.59 -27.34 -7.98
CA GLN A 168 22.75 -27.92 -8.62
C GLN A 168 23.15 -27.24 -9.95
N GLY A 169 22.45 -26.20 -10.34
CA GLY A 169 22.88 -25.37 -11.46
C GLY A 169 22.84 -26.01 -12.83
N ASN A 170 21.76 -26.61 -13.22
CA ASN A 170 21.62 -27.23 -14.54
C ASN A 170 20.76 -26.42 -15.52
N GLY A 171 20.59 -25.10 -15.27
CA GLY A 171 19.77 -24.22 -16.09
C GLY A 171 18.26 -24.36 -15.87
N GLN A 172 17.83 -25.12 -14.86
CA GLN A 172 16.43 -25.31 -14.52
C GLN A 172 16.05 -24.51 -13.27
N ASN A 173 14.75 -24.44 -13.00
CA ASN A 173 14.23 -23.83 -11.78
C ASN A 173 14.03 -24.90 -10.71
N ASP A 174 14.71 -24.73 -9.58
CA ASP A 174 14.48 -25.55 -8.39
C ASP A 174 13.50 -24.85 -7.46
N TYR A 175 12.31 -25.41 -7.26
CA TYR A 175 11.31 -24.87 -6.33
C TYR A 175 11.75 -25.04 -4.89
N THR A 176 11.64 -23.98 -4.10
CA THR A 176 12.18 -23.83 -2.74
C THR A 176 11.06 -23.63 -1.72
N ALA A 177 10.89 -22.41 -1.16
CA ALA A 177 9.64 -22.03 -0.54
C ALA A 177 8.51 -22.19 -1.55
N ASP A 178 7.35 -22.63 -1.12
CA ASP A 178 6.23 -22.87 -2.02
C ASP A 178 5.95 -21.65 -2.89
N ARG A 179 5.78 -21.86 -4.19
CA ARG A 179 5.64 -20.85 -5.25
C ARG A 179 6.91 -20.10 -5.61
N TRP A 180 8.02 -20.29 -4.91
CA TRP A 180 9.28 -19.63 -5.16
C TRP A 180 10.33 -20.61 -5.67
N ALA A 181 11.03 -20.22 -6.71
CA ALA A 181 12.10 -21.02 -7.31
C ALA A 181 13.40 -20.24 -7.38
N ILE A 182 14.50 -20.99 -7.37
CA ILE A 182 15.82 -20.49 -7.73
C ILE A 182 16.20 -21.02 -9.10
N GLY A 183 16.55 -20.12 -10.02
CA GLY A 183 17.04 -20.45 -11.35
C GLY A 183 18.41 -19.82 -11.55
N HIS A 184 19.31 -20.55 -12.17
CA HIS A 184 20.64 -20.05 -12.55
C HIS A 184 21.17 -20.77 -13.78
N ASN A 185 22.05 -20.10 -14.51
CA ASN A 185 22.71 -20.68 -15.64
C ASN A 185 24.00 -21.40 -15.15
N ASN A 186 24.20 -22.60 -15.67
CA ASN A 186 25.41 -23.40 -15.39
C ASN A 186 25.63 -23.77 -13.91
N SER A 187 26.81 -24.25 -13.60
CA SER A 187 27.25 -24.90 -12.37
C SER A 187 27.25 -24.03 -11.10
N HIS A 188 26.37 -23.06 -11.01
CA HIS A 188 26.21 -22.30 -9.78
C HIS A 188 25.58 -23.17 -8.71
N MET A 189 26.34 -23.43 -7.68
CA MET A 189 25.83 -24.10 -6.50
C MET A 189 25.38 -23.04 -5.50
N ALA A 190 24.10 -23.07 -5.18
CA ALA A 190 23.50 -22.20 -4.21
C ALA A 190 22.41 -22.93 -3.42
N ALA A 191 22.25 -22.58 -2.18
CA ALA A 191 21.16 -23.07 -1.33
C ALA A 191 20.13 -21.97 -1.11
N VAL A 192 18.85 -22.35 -1.15
CA VAL A 192 17.79 -21.50 -0.62
C VAL A 192 17.24 -22.16 0.63
N SER A 193 17.29 -21.45 1.74
CA SER A 193 16.86 -21.96 3.04
C SER A 193 15.86 -21.04 3.73
N GLN A 194 14.99 -21.67 4.52
CA GLN A 194 14.16 -20.96 5.48
C GLN A 194 15.05 -20.41 6.60
N SER A 195 14.95 -19.13 6.87
CA SER A 195 15.69 -18.45 7.92
C SER A 195 14.76 -17.60 8.77
N ASN A 196 15.24 -17.11 9.91
CA ASN A 196 14.45 -16.29 10.82
C ASN A 196 14.25 -14.88 10.24
N GLY A 197 13.00 -14.44 10.15
CA GLY A 197 12.60 -13.12 9.65
C GLY A 197 12.08 -12.16 10.73
N THR A 198 12.18 -12.50 12.03
CA THR A 198 11.53 -11.76 13.12
C THR A 198 11.95 -10.30 13.23
N ASP A 199 13.19 -9.98 12.94
CA ASP A 199 13.69 -8.59 12.94
C ASP A 199 13.04 -7.72 11.85
N ALA A 200 12.46 -8.34 10.82
CA ALA A 200 11.67 -7.67 9.79
C ALA A 200 10.16 -7.68 10.09
N GLY A 201 9.75 -8.29 11.21
CA GLY A 201 8.34 -8.45 11.59
C GLY A 201 7.65 -9.68 10.97
N PHE A 202 8.42 -10.66 10.48
CA PHE A 202 7.93 -11.92 9.90
C PHE A 202 8.55 -13.11 10.62
N GLU A 203 7.82 -14.23 10.67
CA GLU A 203 8.35 -15.44 11.30
C GLU A 203 9.54 -16.00 10.51
N TYR A 204 9.44 -16.01 9.18
CA TYR A 204 10.45 -16.56 8.29
C TYR A 204 10.83 -15.61 7.16
N CYS A 205 11.99 -15.88 6.59
CA CYS A 205 12.47 -15.30 5.34
C CYS A 205 13.13 -16.38 4.46
N ALA A 206 13.29 -16.10 3.18
CA ALA A 206 14.12 -16.90 2.30
C ALA A 206 15.55 -16.34 2.30
N ARG A 207 16.53 -17.18 2.61
CA ARG A 207 17.96 -16.89 2.43
C ARG A 207 18.44 -17.55 1.16
N VAL A 208 18.94 -16.75 0.23
CA VAL A 208 19.60 -17.19 -0.99
C VAL A 208 21.09 -17.06 -0.77
N GLN A 209 21.80 -18.17 -0.67
CA GLN A 209 23.21 -18.24 -0.29
C GLN A 209 24.01 -18.99 -1.34
N ARG A 210 25.12 -18.41 -1.77
CA ARG A 210 26.12 -19.10 -2.58
C ARG A 210 26.89 -20.09 -1.72
N ASP A 211 27.25 -21.24 -2.31
CA ASP A 211 28.13 -22.20 -1.63
C ASP A 211 29.52 -21.58 -1.41
N SER A 212 30.00 -21.64 -0.17
CA SER A 212 31.30 -21.09 0.20
C SER A 212 32.41 -21.69 -0.66
N GLY A 213 33.27 -20.83 -1.17
CA GLY A 213 34.36 -21.23 -2.09
C GLY A 213 33.95 -21.34 -3.56
N ASN A 214 32.67 -21.20 -3.90
CA ASN A 214 32.25 -21.21 -5.29
C ASN A 214 32.70 -19.94 -6.02
N SER A 215 33.33 -20.11 -7.20
CA SER A 215 33.89 -19.01 -8.00
C SER A 215 33.07 -18.65 -9.22
N GLN A 216 31.94 -19.31 -9.45
CA GLN A 216 31.03 -18.99 -10.55
C GLN A 216 30.34 -17.62 -10.34
N THR A 217 30.26 -16.84 -11.41
CA THR A 217 29.74 -15.48 -11.36
C THR A 217 28.46 -15.29 -12.21
N ASP A 218 27.87 -16.39 -12.64
CA ASP A 218 26.61 -16.35 -13.41
C ASP A 218 25.46 -15.79 -12.57
N GLN A 219 24.50 -15.19 -13.24
CA GLN A 219 23.33 -14.62 -12.58
C GLN A 219 22.44 -15.71 -11.99
N MET A 220 22.09 -15.56 -10.72
CA MET A 220 21.04 -16.31 -10.04
C MET A 220 19.76 -15.50 -9.97
N ARG A 221 18.63 -16.19 -10.00
CA ARG A 221 17.29 -15.57 -9.99
C ARG A 221 16.40 -16.29 -8.99
N PHE A 222 16.07 -15.62 -7.91
CA PHE A 222 15.02 -16.08 -7.01
C PHE A 222 13.71 -15.44 -7.45
N HIS A 223 12.72 -16.23 -7.81
CA HIS A 223 11.56 -15.73 -8.51
C HIS A 223 10.27 -16.47 -8.18
N THR A 224 9.15 -15.85 -8.52
CA THR A 224 7.82 -16.45 -8.55
C THR A 224 7.09 -16.01 -9.82
N ALA A 225 6.21 -16.87 -10.32
CA ALA A 225 5.37 -16.56 -11.48
C ALA A 225 3.89 -16.59 -11.12
N LEU A 226 3.10 -15.74 -11.78
CA LEU A 226 1.65 -15.65 -11.63
C LEU A 226 0.98 -16.31 -12.84
N GLU A 227 -0.04 -17.13 -12.59
CA GLU A 227 -0.86 -17.72 -13.65
C GLU A 227 -1.78 -16.68 -14.32
N ALA A 228 -2.31 -16.99 -15.49
CA ALA A 228 -3.13 -16.07 -16.26
C ALA A 228 -4.36 -15.55 -15.51
N LYS A 229 -4.98 -16.38 -14.67
CA LYS A 229 -6.14 -16.00 -13.84
C LYS A 229 -5.79 -14.89 -12.84
N ASP A 230 -4.56 -14.85 -12.35
CA ASP A 230 -4.07 -13.84 -11.41
C ASP A 230 -3.55 -12.59 -12.11
N VAL A 231 -3.06 -12.72 -13.37
CA VAL A 231 -2.55 -11.60 -14.18
C VAL A 231 -3.66 -10.79 -14.84
N ILE A 232 -4.71 -11.46 -15.37
CA ILE A 232 -5.82 -10.80 -16.07
C ILE A 232 -6.43 -9.63 -15.25
N PRO A 233 -6.70 -9.77 -13.95
CA PRO A 233 -7.23 -8.66 -13.14
C PRO A 233 -6.26 -7.49 -12.95
N LEU A 234 -4.97 -7.63 -13.30
CA LEU A 234 -3.96 -6.59 -13.16
C LEU A 234 -3.82 -5.71 -14.42
N ARG A 235 -4.44 -6.10 -15.53
CA ARG A 235 -4.35 -5.40 -16.81
C ARG A 235 -4.81 -3.95 -16.72
N GLY A 236 -4.07 -3.05 -17.36
CA GLY A 236 -4.35 -1.62 -17.37
C GLY A 236 -3.94 -0.89 -16.09
N HIS A 237 -3.44 -1.57 -15.08
CA HIS A 237 -3.05 -0.98 -13.82
C HIS A 237 -1.53 -0.86 -13.67
N PHE A 238 -1.09 0.20 -13.00
CA PHE A 238 0.24 0.28 -12.42
C PHE A 238 0.29 -0.58 -11.16
N LEU A 239 1.44 -1.21 -10.93
CA LEU A 239 1.65 -2.09 -9.79
C LEU A 239 2.77 -1.55 -8.90
N THR A 240 2.61 -1.74 -7.59
CA THR A 240 3.65 -1.47 -6.61
C THR A 240 4.13 -2.78 -6.01
N LEU A 241 5.45 -3.00 -6.07
CA LEU A 241 6.14 -4.09 -5.38
C LEU A 241 6.79 -3.55 -4.13
N SER A 242 6.52 -4.18 -2.97
CA SER A 242 7.24 -3.90 -1.73
C SER A 242 7.74 -5.20 -1.11
N TYR A 243 8.87 -5.14 -0.40
CA TYR A 243 9.50 -6.28 0.26
C TYR A 243 10.51 -5.80 1.30
N TYR A 244 10.91 -6.70 2.17
CA TYR A 244 12.01 -6.51 3.10
C TYR A 244 13.20 -7.33 2.66
N ALA A 245 14.41 -6.76 2.72
CA ALA A 245 15.64 -7.46 2.36
C ALA A 245 16.82 -6.98 3.19
N ARG A 246 17.82 -7.87 3.36
CA ARG A 246 19.14 -7.58 3.91
C ARG A 246 20.20 -8.50 3.28
N LYS A 247 21.46 -8.26 3.56
CA LYS A 247 22.59 -9.05 3.05
C LYS A 247 23.49 -9.58 4.15
N GLY A 248 24.24 -10.62 3.83
CA GLY A 248 25.36 -11.11 4.64
C GLY A 248 26.60 -10.24 4.53
N ALA A 249 27.54 -10.46 5.43
CA ALA A 249 28.77 -9.68 5.49
C ALA A 249 29.62 -9.83 4.22
N ASP A 250 29.66 -11.04 3.65
CA ASP A 250 30.46 -11.38 2.48
C ASP A 250 29.70 -11.27 1.15
N TYR A 251 28.51 -10.67 1.17
CA TYR A 251 27.66 -10.57 -0.03
C TYR A 251 28.43 -9.98 -1.22
N SER A 252 28.60 -10.78 -2.24
CA SER A 252 29.58 -10.55 -3.30
C SER A 252 29.08 -9.77 -4.50
N GLU A 253 27.82 -9.39 -4.53
CA GLU A 253 27.28 -8.53 -5.58
C GLU A 253 27.96 -7.16 -5.57
N ALA A 254 28.30 -6.63 -6.75
CA ALA A 254 28.94 -5.33 -6.88
C ALA A 254 28.10 -4.23 -6.21
N ASN A 255 28.77 -3.42 -5.37
CA ASN A 255 28.13 -2.32 -4.62
C ASN A 255 27.00 -2.77 -3.66
N SER A 256 26.99 -4.01 -3.22
CA SER A 256 25.96 -4.56 -2.30
C SER A 256 24.54 -4.46 -2.83
N LYS A 257 24.34 -4.49 -4.13
CA LYS A 257 23.04 -4.38 -4.77
C LYS A 257 22.42 -5.75 -5.04
N ILE A 258 21.10 -5.81 -5.11
CA ILE A 258 20.45 -6.82 -5.95
C ILE A 258 20.54 -6.28 -7.38
N THR A 259 21.19 -7.01 -8.30
CA THR A 259 21.43 -6.55 -9.69
C THR A 259 20.17 -6.15 -10.40
N GLY A 260 19.03 -6.80 -10.08
CA GLY A 260 17.74 -6.44 -10.64
C GLY A 260 16.60 -7.05 -9.86
N VAL A 261 15.80 -6.20 -9.22
CA VAL A 261 14.43 -6.54 -8.84
C VAL A 261 13.58 -6.24 -10.05
N ARG A 262 13.01 -7.27 -10.67
CA ARG A 262 12.31 -7.14 -11.94
C ARG A 262 10.88 -7.67 -11.88
N ILE A 263 9.98 -6.98 -12.55
CA ILE A 263 8.66 -7.48 -12.94
C ILE A 263 8.61 -7.48 -14.46
N ALA A 264 8.23 -8.59 -15.05
CA ALA A 264 7.96 -8.68 -16.46
C ALA A 264 6.64 -9.41 -16.72
N SER A 265 5.96 -9.07 -17.80
CA SER A 265 4.73 -9.73 -18.26
C SER A 265 4.87 -10.19 -19.70
N GLY A 266 4.07 -11.17 -20.07
CA GLY A 266 3.97 -11.68 -21.44
C GLY A 266 2.55 -12.13 -21.78
N GLU A 267 2.31 -12.50 -23.04
CA GLU A 267 0.99 -12.89 -23.54
C GLU A 267 0.78 -14.40 -23.56
N ASN A 268 1.80 -15.19 -23.22
CA ASN A 268 1.67 -16.64 -23.08
C ASN A 268 0.70 -16.99 -21.96
N ASN A 269 -0.16 -17.95 -22.20
CA ASN A 269 -1.02 -18.46 -21.14
C ASN A 269 -0.17 -19.31 -20.18
N ASP A 270 -0.10 -18.89 -18.91
CA ASP A 270 0.72 -19.56 -17.89
C ASP A 270 2.16 -19.81 -18.36
N GLY A 271 2.82 -18.74 -18.80
CA GLY A 271 4.16 -18.84 -19.39
C GLY A 271 5.19 -19.39 -18.39
N ASP A 272 5.93 -20.41 -18.86
CA ASP A 272 7.02 -21.02 -18.09
C ASP A 272 8.08 -19.97 -17.74
N PRO A 273 8.46 -19.80 -16.46
CA PRO A 273 9.52 -18.90 -16.03
C PRO A 273 10.89 -19.20 -16.69
N ASN A 274 11.19 -20.47 -16.99
CA ASN A 274 12.40 -20.84 -17.73
C ASN A 274 12.37 -20.30 -19.16
N ALA A 275 11.22 -20.40 -19.82
CA ALA A 275 11.02 -19.87 -21.16
C ALA A 275 11.16 -18.35 -21.22
N TYR A 276 10.75 -17.63 -20.15
CA TYR A 276 11.00 -16.20 -20.05
C TYR A 276 12.49 -15.86 -20.08
N SER A 277 13.30 -16.60 -19.35
CA SER A 277 14.77 -16.43 -19.29
C SER A 277 15.45 -16.68 -20.63
N GLY A 278 14.91 -17.60 -21.42
CA GLY A 278 15.33 -17.88 -22.78
C GLY A 278 14.80 -16.90 -23.84
N GLY A 279 14.00 -15.90 -23.44
CA GLY A 279 13.40 -14.94 -24.37
C GLY A 279 12.21 -15.48 -25.16
N HIS A 280 11.60 -16.57 -24.71
CA HIS A 280 10.53 -17.27 -25.44
C HIS A 280 9.11 -16.82 -25.10
N TRP A 281 8.94 -15.85 -24.21
CA TRP A 281 7.62 -15.28 -23.96
C TRP A 281 7.22 -14.34 -25.09
N THR A 282 6.01 -14.55 -25.62
CA THR A 282 5.44 -13.68 -26.65
C THR A 282 5.20 -12.28 -26.07
N ASN A 283 5.64 -11.25 -26.80
CA ASN A 283 5.50 -9.84 -26.42
C ASN A 283 5.90 -9.55 -24.98
N ALA A 284 7.02 -10.17 -24.54
CA ALA A 284 7.53 -9.99 -23.19
C ALA A 284 7.91 -8.51 -22.95
N THR A 285 7.36 -7.93 -21.89
CA THR A 285 7.60 -6.52 -21.52
C THR A 285 8.08 -6.44 -20.08
N THR A 286 9.19 -5.73 -19.86
CA THR A 286 9.65 -5.40 -18.51
C THR A 286 8.87 -4.21 -17.98
N LEU A 287 8.16 -4.41 -16.89
CA LEU A 287 7.34 -3.40 -16.22
C LEU A 287 8.10 -2.68 -15.11
N LEU A 288 9.09 -3.31 -14.54
CA LEU A 288 9.91 -2.78 -13.45
C LEU A 288 11.33 -3.32 -13.54
N THR A 289 12.31 -2.45 -13.31
CA THR A 289 13.69 -2.81 -13.00
C THR A 289 14.18 -1.92 -11.87
N GLY A 290 14.51 -2.53 -10.72
CA GLY A 290 15.07 -1.86 -9.55
C GLY A 290 16.43 -2.44 -9.19
N THR A 291 17.34 -1.61 -8.69
CA THR A 291 18.66 -2.03 -8.22
C THR A 291 18.88 -1.54 -6.79
N PRO A 292 18.16 -2.09 -5.79
CA PRO A 292 18.29 -1.67 -4.41
C PRO A 292 19.67 -2.01 -3.84
N THR A 293 20.22 -1.11 -3.03
CA THR A 293 21.44 -1.35 -2.28
C THR A 293 21.08 -1.94 -0.93
N LEU A 294 21.61 -3.12 -0.61
CA LEU A 294 21.33 -3.83 0.63
C LEU A 294 22.33 -3.43 1.73
N THR A 295 21.87 -3.49 2.97
CA THR A 295 22.69 -3.42 4.18
C THR A 295 22.59 -4.73 4.96
N THR A 296 23.36 -4.87 6.02
CA THR A 296 23.25 -6.01 6.93
C THR A 296 22.02 -5.97 7.83
N SER A 297 21.34 -4.83 7.88
CA SER A 297 20.09 -4.64 8.61
C SER A 297 18.91 -4.73 7.65
N TRP A 298 17.77 -5.20 8.14
CA TRP A 298 16.54 -5.23 7.39
C TRP A 298 16.08 -3.84 6.95
N GLN A 299 15.74 -3.72 5.68
CA GLN A 299 15.17 -2.52 5.08
C GLN A 299 13.96 -2.89 4.24
N ARG A 300 12.96 -2.01 4.24
CA ARG A 300 11.81 -2.12 3.34
C ARG A 300 12.11 -1.36 2.05
N PHE A 301 11.92 -2.02 0.92
CA PHE A 301 12.04 -1.45 -0.40
C PHE A 301 10.68 -1.36 -1.07
N THR A 302 10.53 -0.36 -1.93
CA THR A 302 9.28 -0.13 -2.68
C THR A 302 9.62 0.32 -4.09
N HIS A 303 8.95 -0.27 -5.07
CA HIS A 303 9.12 0.04 -6.49
C HIS A 303 7.76 0.11 -7.18
N LEU A 304 7.56 1.15 -7.99
CA LEU A 304 6.41 1.31 -8.87
C LEU A 304 6.78 0.84 -10.29
N THR A 305 5.89 0.16 -10.99
CA THR A 305 6.07 -0.17 -12.40
C THR A 305 6.12 1.11 -13.25
N ILE A 306 6.95 1.10 -14.29
CA ILE A 306 7.10 2.24 -15.21
C ILE A 306 5.96 2.36 -16.22
N ASN A 307 5.27 1.24 -16.46
CA ASN A 307 4.12 1.16 -17.34
C ASN A 307 3.00 0.35 -16.67
N PRO A 308 1.74 0.56 -17.06
CA PRO A 308 0.66 -0.34 -16.65
C PRO A 308 0.82 -1.71 -17.31
N VAL A 309 0.23 -2.73 -16.70
CA VAL A 309 0.20 -4.09 -17.27
C VAL A 309 -0.55 -4.09 -18.61
N SER A 310 0.03 -4.70 -19.64
CA SER A 310 -0.60 -4.82 -20.97
C SER A 310 -2.00 -5.43 -20.87
N SER A 311 -2.93 -4.93 -21.68
CA SER A 311 -4.29 -5.49 -21.80
C SER A 311 -4.31 -6.93 -22.35
N ALA A 312 -3.23 -7.38 -22.98
CA ALA A 312 -3.06 -8.74 -23.50
C ALA A 312 -2.25 -9.66 -22.56
N ALA A 313 -1.68 -9.14 -21.46
CA ALA A 313 -0.84 -9.92 -20.55
C ALA A 313 -1.60 -11.12 -19.96
N ARG A 314 -0.94 -12.29 -19.94
CA ARG A 314 -1.46 -13.56 -19.39
C ARG A 314 -0.46 -14.28 -18.49
N SER A 315 0.77 -13.83 -18.44
CA SER A 315 1.81 -14.33 -17.55
C SER A 315 2.59 -13.17 -16.95
N MET A 316 3.11 -13.35 -15.74
CA MET A 316 3.95 -12.38 -15.05
C MET A 316 4.98 -13.10 -14.20
N ILE A 317 6.18 -12.56 -14.16
CA ILE A 317 7.26 -13.03 -13.29
C ILE A 317 7.77 -11.88 -12.42
N ILE A 318 8.07 -12.19 -11.18
CA ILE A 318 8.73 -11.31 -10.23
C ILE A 318 10.05 -11.96 -9.84
N GLU A 319 11.16 -11.25 -10.03
CA GLU A 319 12.50 -11.78 -9.86
C GLU A 319 13.38 -10.89 -8.99
N PHE A 320 14.18 -11.55 -8.16
CA PHE A 320 15.32 -10.97 -7.43
C PHE A 320 16.59 -11.56 -8.04
N ARG A 321 17.31 -10.76 -8.80
CA ARG A 321 18.51 -11.18 -9.53
C ARG A 321 19.75 -10.85 -8.74
N HIS A 322 20.63 -11.81 -8.62
CA HIS A 322 21.94 -11.67 -7.99
C HIS A 322 23.02 -12.08 -9.01
N THR A 323 23.91 -11.17 -9.34
CA THR A 323 25.06 -11.45 -10.21
C THR A 323 26.33 -11.31 -9.37
N PRO A 324 26.83 -12.40 -8.79
CA PRO A 324 27.95 -12.36 -7.86
C PRO A 324 29.26 -11.99 -8.56
N VAL A 325 30.22 -11.51 -7.79
CA VAL A 325 31.59 -11.26 -8.23
C VAL A 325 32.58 -12.01 -7.35
N GLY A 326 33.61 -12.59 -7.96
CA GLY A 326 34.67 -13.32 -7.23
C GLY A 326 34.18 -14.61 -6.55
N THR A 327 34.96 -15.08 -5.61
CA THR A 327 34.73 -16.33 -4.87
C THR A 327 33.80 -16.06 -3.66
N ALA A 328 32.84 -16.94 -3.45
CA ALA A 328 31.90 -16.83 -2.37
C ALA A 328 32.55 -17.02 -0.99
N GLY A 329 32.29 -16.11 -0.06
CA GLY A 329 32.53 -16.26 1.36
C GLY A 329 31.46 -17.08 2.07
N SER A 330 31.65 -17.34 3.35
CA SER A 330 30.68 -18.09 4.17
C SER A 330 29.37 -17.33 4.42
N ASN A 331 29.39 -16.01 4.32
CA ASN A 331 28.23 -15.13 4.51
C ASN A 331 27.84 -14.43 3.21
N ASP A 332 28.07 -15.07 2.06
CA ASP A 332 27.67 -14.56 0.75
C ASP A 332 26.20 -14.94 0.47
N TRP A 333 25.30 -14.17 1.05
CA TRP A 333 23.87 -14.38 0.96
C TRP A 333 23.08 -13.06 1.00
N TYR A 334 21.87 -13.10 0.49
CA TYR A 334 20.83 -12.12 0.83
C TYR A 334 19.58 -12.83 1.36
N GLU A 335 18.79 -12.11 2.14
CA GLU A 335 17.51 -12.55 2.66
C GLU A 335 16.39 -11.63 2.18
N VAL A 336 15.22 -12.23 1.93
CA VAL A 336 14.04 -11.51 1.49
C VAL A 336 12.79 -12.09 2.11
N THR A 337 11.84 -11.23 2.50
CA THR A 337 10.53 -11.59 3.04
C THR A 337 9.52 -10.45 2.90
N GLY A 338 8.28 -10.68 3.27
CA GLY A 338 7.23 -9.64 3.23
C GLY A 338 7.00 -9.10 1.83
N ILE A 339 7.06 -9.97 0.82
CA ILE A 339 6.95 -9.58 -0.59
C ILE A 339 5.47 -9.38 -0.92
N GLN A 340 5.13 -8.19 -1.37
CA GLN A 340 3.77 -7.79 -1.73
C GLN A 340 3.75 -7.09 -3.08
N LEU A 341 2.89 -7.59 -3.97
CA LEU A 341 2.55 -6.94 -5.24
C LEU A 341 1.11 -6.49 -5.18
N GLU A 342 0.87 -5.21 -5.37
CA GLU A 342 -0.46 -4.62 -5.27
C GLU A 342 -0.74 -3.62 -6.39
N ILE A 343 -2.02 -3.41 -6.69
CA ILE A 343 -2.45 -2.41 -7.67
C ILE A 343 -2.35 -1.01 -7.04
N GLY A 344 -1.84 -0.06 -7.80
CA GLY A 344 -1.75 1.34 -7.41
C GLY A 344 -0.34 1.82 -7.15
N PRO A 345 -0.16 3.15 -6.94
CA PRO A 345 1.16 3.78 -6.88
C PRO A 345 1.78 3.80 -5.49
N VAL A 346 1.08 3.34 -4.46
CA VAL A 346 1.52 3.47 -3.06
C VAL A 346 1.61 2.10 -2.40
N ALA A 347 2.75 1.80 -1.80
CA ALA A 347 2.93 0.58 -1.03
C ALA A 347 2.21 0.67 0.32
N THR A 348 1.24 -0.20 0.53
CA THR A 348 0.53 -0.33 1.81
C THR A 348 1.31 -1.23 2.79
N PRO A 349 0.97 -1.27 4.08
CA PRO A 349 1.49 -2.29 4.99
C PRO A 349 1.25 -3.70 4.44
N PHE A 350 2.16 -4.63 4.76
CA PHE A 350 2.05 -6.02 4.29
C PHE A 350 0.71 -6.63 4.73
N GLU A 351 0.03 -7.27 3.78
CA GLU A 351 -1.21 -8.00 4.04
C GLU A 351 -0.91 -9.40 4.55
N HIS A 352 -1.00 -9.56 5.87
CA HIS A 352 -0.89 -10.88 6.49
C HIS A 352 -2.15 -11.70 6.22
N ARG A 353 -1.97 -12.87 5.61
CA ARG A 353 -3.02 -13.88 5.47
C ARG A 353 -2.91 -14.92 6.56
N THR A 354 -4.00 -15.60 6.87
CA THR A 354 -3.93 -16.72 7.79
C THR A 354 -3.09 -17.86 7.20
N TYR A 355 -2.43 -18.65 8.05
CA TYR A 355 -1.67 -19.82 7.59
C TYR A 355 -2.54 -20.76 6.73
N THR A 356 -3.81 -20.95 7.12
CA THR A 356 -4.75 -21.79 6.39
C THR A 356 -5.02 -21.27 4.97
N ASP A 357 -5.23 -19.96 4.80
CA ASP A 357 -5.43 -19.39 3.47
C ASP A 357 -4.16 -19.54 2.62
N GLU A 358 -3.01 -19.25 3.20
CA GLU A 358 -1.74 -19.30 2.46
C GLU A 358 -1.39 -20.72 2.02
N ILE A 359 -1.52 -21.71 2.90
CA ILE A 359 -1.26 -23.13 2.57
C ILE A 359 -2.23 -23.64 1.50
N GLN A 360 -3.51 -23.23 1.51
CA GLN A 360 -4.47 -23.63 0.49
C GLN A 360 -4.10 -23.07 -0.89
N ARG A 361 -3.63 -21.82 -0.95
CA ARG A 361 -3.12 -21.19 -2.17
C ARG A 361 -1.89 -21.91 -2.70
N CYS A 362 -0.95 -22.29 -1.84
CA CYS A 362 0.22 -23.09 -2.21
C CYS A 362 -0.17 -24.48 -2.71
N ARG A 363 -1.14 -25.14 -2.09
CA ARG A 363 -1.61 -26.46 -2.47
C ARG A 363 -2.26 -26.53 -3.85
N ARG A 364 -2.69 -25.42 -4.41
CA ARG A 364 -3.12 -25.36 -5.82
C ARG A 364 -1.99 -25.74 -6.78
N TYR A 365 -0.74 -25.61 -6.37
CA TYR A 365 0.44 -25.84 -7.20
C TYR A 365 1.28 -27.04 -6.76
N PHE A 366 1.36 -27.27 -5.46
CA PHE A 366 2.11 -28.37 -4.91
C PHE A 366 1.42 -28.96 -3.68
N GLN A 367 1.27 -30.27 -3.68
CA GLN A 367 0.73 -31.00 -2.52
C GLN A 367 1.65 -32.15 -2.16
N LYS A 368 1.91 -32.30 -0.86
CA LYS A 368 2.69 -33.38 -0.30
C LYS A 368 1.87 -34.14 0.70
N PHE A 369 1.76 -35.44 0.46
CA PHE A 369 1.18 -36.40 1.37
C PHE A 369 2.31 -37.22 1.95
N SER A 370 2.56 -37.11 3.24
CA SER A 370 3.67 -37.80 3.90
C SER A 370 3.17 -38.68 5.01
N ALA A 371 3.74 -39.86 5.10
CA ALA A 371 3.56 -40.78 6.19
C ALA A 371 4.91 -41.08 6.85
N TYR A 372 4.96 -41.03 8.15
CA TYR A 372 6.16 -41.35 8.93
C TYR A 372 5.98 -42.67 9.65
N GLY A 373 6.97 -43.55 9.56
CA GLY A 373 6.96 -44.84 10.18
C GLY A 373 6.38 -45.95 9.29
N ASP A 374 6.34 -47.16 9.84
CA ASP A 374 5.88 -48.33 9.14
C ASP A 374 4.35 -48.49 9.24
N HIS A 375 3.74 -48.98 8.16
CA HIS A 375 2.31 -49.26 8.07
C HIS A 375 1.34 -48.07 8.12
N HIS A 376 1.78 -46.85 7.83
CA HIS A 376 0.87 -45.72 7.68
C HIS A 376 0.16 -45.76 6.32
N HIS A 377 -1.18 -45.64 6.35
CA HIS A 377 -2.03 -45.74 5.18
C HIS A 377 -2.07 -44.47 4.36
N PHE A 378 -1.87 -44.58 3.05
CA PHE A 378 -2.12 -43.48 2.08
C PHE A 378 -3.50 -43.60 1.43
N GLY A 379 -4.05 -44.83 1.35
CA GLY A 379 -5.32 -45.08 0.69
C GLY A 379 -5.55 -46.55 0.41
N VAL A 380 -6.60 -46.82 -0.37
CA VAL A 380 -6.97 -48.18 -0.80
C VAL A 380 -6.78 -48.23 -2.32
N ALA A 381 -6.14 -49.31 -2.80
CA ALA A 381 -5.88 -49.55 -4.21
C ALA A 381 -6.54 -50.85 -4.68
N ARG A 382 -7.06 -50.84 -5.91
CA ARG A 382 -7.51 -52.06 -6.58
C ARG A 382 -6.38 -52.57 -7.46
N ALA A 383 -6.15 -53.90 -7.45
CA ALA A 383 -5.17 -54.50 -8.34
C ALA A 383 -5.77 -54.76 -9.71
N GLU A 384 -5.08 -54.26 -10.75
CA GLU A 384 -5.33 -54.55 -12.17
C GLU A 384 -4.08 -55.19 -12.75
N SER A 385 -4.05 -56.55 -12.80
CA SER A 385 -2.84 -57.28 -13.18
C SER A 385 -1.62 -56.95 -12.31
N ASN A 386 -0.55 -56.42 -12.91
CA ASN A 386 0.69 -56.00 -12.22
C ASN A 386 0.66 -54.59 -11.65
N THR A 387 -0.53 -53.96 -11.65
CA THR A 387 -0.66 -52.54 -11.28
C THR A 387 -1.66 -52.39 -10.15
N ALA A 388 -1.31 -51.60 -9.16
CA ALA A 388 -2.25 -51.19 -8.13
C ALA A 388 -2.77 -49.78 -8.49
N ARG A 389 -4.07 -49.66 -8.62
CA ARG A 389 -4.74 -48.39 -8.94
C ARG A 389 -5.46 -47.84 -7.72
N THR A 390 -5.25 -46.58 -7.42
CA THR A 390 -5.92 -45.91 -6.30
C THR A 390 -6.36 -44.50 -6.72
N GLY A 391 -7.41 -44.00 -6.09
CA GLY A 391 -7.78 -42.60 -6.15
C GLY A 391 -7.10 -41.80 -5.02
N ILE A 392 -6.49 -40.72 -5.35
CA ILE A 392 -5.93 -39.76 -4.40
C ILE A 392 -6.85 -38.56 -4.34
N VAL A 393 -7.39 -38.28 -3.17
CA VAL A 393 -8.18 -37.07 -2.91
C VAL A 393 -7.22 -35.94 -2.54
N VAL A 394 -7.24 -34.85 -3.32
CA VAL A 394 -6.41 -33.69 -3.07
C VAL A 394 -7.11 -32.68 -2.17
N HIS A 395 -6.33 -31.88 -1.46
CA HIS A 395 -6.87 -30.87 -0.54
C HIS A 395 -7.59 -29.73 -1.27
N VAL A 396 -7.09 -29.37 -2.43
CA VAL A 396 -7.68 -28.36 -3.34
C VAL A 396 -7.45 -28.78 -4.77
N PRO A 397 -8.31 -28.37 -5.73
CA PRO A 397 -8.07 -28.58 -7.16
C PRO A 397 -6.73 -27.98 -7.58
N MET A 398 -5.91 -28.74 -8.31
CA MET A 398 -4.61 -28.28 -8.75
C MET A 398 -4.74 -27.44 -10.02
N ARG A 399 -3.75 -26.56 -10.25
CA ARG A 399 -3.72 -25.64 -11.40
C ARG A 399 -3.80 -26.38 -12.74
N ALA A 400 -3.06 -27.42 -12.86
CA ALA A 400 -2.95 -28.27 -14.04
C ALA A 400 -2.82 -29.73 -13.62
N LEU A 401 -2.84 -30.64 -14.56
CA LEU A 401 -2.51 -32.04 -14.29
C LEU A 401 -1.12 -32.12 -13.66
N PRO A 402 -1.01 -32.60 -12.41
CA PRO A 402 0.27 -32.60 -11.74
C PRO A 402 1.19 -33.71 -12.21
N THR A 403 2.48 -33.46 -12.15
CA THR A 403 3.48 -34.52 -12.13
C THR A 403 3.43 -35.21 -10.79
N ILE A 404 3.43 -36.55 -10.79
CA ILE A 404 3.41 -37.34 -9.58
C ILE A 404 4.77 -37.94 -9.30
N ALA A 405 5.21 -37.83 -8.06
CA ALA A 405 6.41 -38.54 -7.60
C ALA A 405 6.12 -39.18 -6.24
N CYS A 406 6.80 -40.25 -5.97
CA CYS A 406 6.74 -40.91 -4.66
C CYS A 406 8.16 -41.36 -4.27
N ASN A 407 8.65 -40.83 -3.18
CA ASN A 407 9.90 -41.29 -2.58
C ASN A 407 9.62 -42.25 -1.44
N GLY A 408 10.53 -43.16 -1.20
CA GLY A 408 10.43 -44.20 -0.17
C GLY A 408 9.72 -45.50 -0.63
N HIS A 409 9.80 -46.49 0.22
CA HIS A 409 9.22 -47.80 -0.03
C HIS A 409 7.70 -47.80 0.26
N ARG A 410 6.94 -48.48 -0.61
CA ARG A 410 5.50 -48.70 -0.48
C ARG A 410 5.20 -50.14 -0.39
N THR A 411 4.18 -50.46 0.38
CA THR A 411 3.68 -51.82 0.54
C THR A 411 2.20 -51.84 0.21
N PHE A 412 1.78 -52.86 -0.53
CA PHE A 412 0.39 -53.20 -0.73
C PHE A 412 0.03 -54.37 0.16
N ARG A 413 -0.89 -54.15 1.09
CA ARG A 413 -1.32 -55.16 2.05
C ARG A 413 -2.76 -55.59 1.81
N GLY A 414 -2.98 -56.83 1.52
CA GLY A 414 -4.30 -57.46 1.46
C GLY A 414 -4.61 -58.24 2.72
N ASP A 415 -5.70 -58.99 2.69
CA ASP A 415 -6.22 -59.85 3.77
C ASP A 415 -5.30 -61.02 4.20
N GLY A 416 -4.23 -61.31 3.46
CA GLY A 416 -3.24 -62.37 3.77
C GLY A 416 -1.86 -61.84 4.19
N GLY A 417 -1.71 -60.57 4.52
CA GLY A 417 -0.41 -59.96 4.90
C GLY A 417 0.22 -59.11 3.83
N TYR A 418 1.55 -58.99 3.84
CA TYR A 418 2.29 -58.19 2.82
C TYR A 418 2.31 -58.96 1.51
N ASN A 419 1.76 -58.38 0.47
CA ASN A 419 1.63 -59.02 -0.83
C ASN A 419 2.61 -58.50 -1.88
N SER A 420 3.05 -57.28 -1.79
CA SER A 420 4.02 -56.72 -2.72
C SER A 420 4.65 -55.42 -2.21
N GLU A 421 5.90 -55.22 -2.54
CA GLU A 421 6.67 -53.98 -2.29
C GLU A 421 7.14 -53.37 -3.58
N SER A 422 7.23 -52.07 -3.66
CA SER A 422 7.77 -51.39 -4.82
C SER A 422 8.39 -50.05 -4.50
N THR A 423 9.43 -49.75 -5.24
CA THR A 423 10.05 -48.43 -5.36
C THR A 423 9.74 -47.81 -6.72
N SER A 424 8.92 -48.46 -7.54
CA SER A 424 8.60 -47.98 -8.89
C SER A 424 7.93 -46.61 -8.84
N THR A 425 8.25 -45.74 -9.79
CA THR A 425 7.61 -44.44 -9.93
C THR A 425 6.14 -44.63 -10.29
N PRO A 426 5.20 -44.03 -9.54
CA PRO A 426 3.81 -44.05 -9.89
C PRO A 426 3.55 -43.29 -11.18
N ALA A 427 2.51 -43.68 -11.89
CA ALA A 427 2.04 -42.98 -13.08
C ALA A 427 0.63 -42.47 -12.87
N MET A 428 0.36 -41.28 -13.31
CA MET A 428 -1.02 -40.76 -13.39
C MET A 428 -1.74 -41.42 -14.55
N ILE A 429 -2.94 -41.89 -14.30
CA ILE A 429 -3.81 -42.39 -15.35
C ILE A 429 -5.07 -41.54 -15.41
N TYR A 430 -5.42 -41.20 -16.64
CA TYR A 430 -6.72 -40.66 -16.95
C TYR A 430 -7.77 -41.75 -16.96
N SER A 431 -8.78 -41.66 -16.15
CA SER A 431 -10.00 -42.45 -16.37
C SER A 431 -10.97 -41.65 -17.24
N GLY A 432 -10.91 -41.82 -18.57
CA GLY A 432 -11.88 -41.24 -19.50
C GLY A 432 -11.40 -39.99 -20.24
N ALA A 433 -12.14 -39.68 -21.30
CA ALA A 433 -11.86 -38.58 -22.23
C ALA A 433 -12.22 -37.22 -21.64
N GLY A 434 -11.39 -36.69 -20.76
CA GLY A 434 -11.54 -35.35 -20.23
C GLY A 434 -10.96 -35.22 -18.83
N TRP A 435 -9.81 -34.62 -18.74
CA TRP A 435 -9.32 -34.13 -17.47
C TRP A 435 -10.13 -32.90 -17.06
N ASP A 436 -10.71 -32.93 -15.87
CA ASP A 436 -11.35 -31.78 -15.28
C ASP A 436 -10.37 -31.13 -14.28
N ALA A 437 -9.93 -29.89 -14.61
CA ALA A 437 -9.05 -29.12 -13.76
C ALA A 437 -9.62 -28.88 -12.36
N ASP A 438 -10.93 -28.93 -12.21
CA ASP A 438 -11.63 -28.74 -10.95
C ASP A 438 -11.83 -30.05 -10.15
N SER A 439 -11.28 -31.18 -10.66
CA SER A 439 -11.36 -32.46 -9.93
C SER A 439 -10.52 -32.46 -8.67
N ASN A 440 -11.11 -32.95 -7.60
CA ASN A 440 -10.42 -33.20 -6.32
C ASN A 440 -9.91 -34.65 -6.19
N ILE A 441 -10.07 -35.48 -7.23
CA ILE A 441 -9.65 -36.88 -7.20
C ILE A 441 -8.80 -37.17 -8.44
N TYR A 442 -7.61 -37.67 -8.19
CA TYR A 442 -6.71 -38.15 -9.24
C TYR A 442 -6.55 -39.66 -9.16
N THR A 443 -6.63 -40.36 -10.27
CA THR A 443 -6.33 -41.79 -10.33
C THR A 443 -4.84 -41.98 -10.55
N VAL A 444 -4.22 -42.77 -9.69
CA VAL A 444 -2.79 -43.04 -9.69
C VAL A 444 -2.56 -44.54 -9.78
N ASP A 445 -1.72 -44.93 -10.75
CA ASP A 445 -1.28 -46.29 -10.91
C ASP A 445 0.14 -46.47 -10.36
N PHE A 446 0.29 -47.56 -9.65
CA PHE A 446 1.58 -48.04 -9.15
C PHE A 446 1.92 -49.33 -9.89
N PRO A 447 2.75 -49.30 -10.92
CA PRO A 447 3.11 -50.46 -11.71
C PRO A 447 4.16 -51.36 -11.02
N GLY A 448 4.33 -52.58 -11.54
CA GLY A 448 5.41 -53.45 -11.13
C GLY A 448 5.14 -54.31 -9.90
N HIS A 449 3.88 -54.62 -9.62
CA HIS A 449 3.48 -55.42 -8.45
C HIS A 449 2.95 -56.81 -8.84
N SER A 450 3.24 -57.80 -7.98
CA SER A 450 2.68 -59.14 -8.08
C SER A 450 1.42 -59.23 -7.22
N LEU A 451 0.35 -58.55 -7.63
CA LEU A 451 -0.92 -58.49 -6.91
C LEU A 451 -1.96 -59.39 -7.57
N VAL A 452 -2.92 -59.89 -6.77
CA VAL A 452 -4.03 -60.67 -7.30
C VAL A 452 -5.06 -59.74 -7.93
N HIS A 453 -5.33 -59.97 -9.23
CA HIS A 453 -6.26 -59.16 -10.00
C HIS A 453 -7.64 -59.04 -9.32
N ASN A 454 -8.24 -57.88 -9.40
CA ASN A 454 -9.53 -57.52 -8.80
C ASN A 454 -9.61 -57.56 -7.29
N ARG A 455 -8.51 -57.67 -6.57
CA ARG A 455 -8.51 -57.53 -5.09
C ARG A 455 -8.22 -56.09 -4.66
N MET A 456 -8.70 -55.78 -3.48
CA MET A 456 -8.43 -54.50 -2.81
C MET A 456 -7.22 -54.65 -1.89
N TYR A 457 -6.38 -53.62 -1.89
CA TYR A 457 -5.18 -53.54 -1.07
C TYR A 457 -5.09 -52.21 -0.37
N CYS A 458 -4.55 -52.17 0.81
CA CYS A 458 -4.16 -50.94 1.47
C CYS A 458 -2.79 -50.48 0.95
N LEU A 459 -2.68 -49.26 0.47
CA LEU A 459 -1.41 -48.62 0.14
C LEU A 459 -0.80 -48.04 1.41
N MET A 460 0.39 -48.48 1.76
CA MET A 460 1.04 -48.15 3.05
C MET A 460 2.51 -47.76 2.84
N SER A 461 3.05 -46.95 3.76
CA SER A 461 4.49 -46.78 3.93
C SER A 461 5.14 -48.03 4.55
N LYS A 462 6.41 -48.31 4.25
CA LYS A 462 7.13 -49.52 4.74
C LYS A 462 8.42 -49.21 5.44
N THR A 463 8.81 -48.11 5.80
CA THR A 463 10.11 -47.88 6.44
C THR A 463 10.00 -46.90 7.60
N THR A 464 11.00 -46.96 8.47
CA THR A 464 11.20 -45.92 9.50
C THR A 464 11.52 -44.53 8.91
N SER A 465 11.68 -44.43 7.60
CA SER A 465 11.87 -43.17 6.89
C SER A 465 10.54 -42.62 6.36
N THR A 466 10.47 -41.32 6.22
CA THR A 466 9.29 -40.64 5.65
C THR A 466 9.08 -41.06 4.20
N THR A 467 7.94 -41.70 3.91
CA THR A 467 7.45 -41.86 2.54
C THR A 467 6.58 -40.67 2.18
N ALA A 468 6.84 -40.05 1.05
CA ALA A 468 6.05 -38.93 0.57
C ALA A 468 5.59 -39.15 -0.86
N LEU A 469 4.29 -38.92 -1.08
CA LEU A 469 3.68 -38.77 -2.39
C LEU A 469 3.55 -37.28 -2.67
N THR A 470 4.04 -36.83 -3.79
CA THR A 470 3.97 -35.43 -4.19
C THR A 470 3.23 -35.27 -5.51
N LEU A 471 2.44 -34.23 -5.57
CA LEU A 471 1.74 -33.76 -6.76
C LEU A 471 2.25 -32.37 -7.07
N ASP A 472 2.83 -32.17 -8.25
CA ASP A 472 3.47 -30.92 -8.67
C ASP A 472 2.87 -30.42 -9.96
N SER A 473 2.26 -29.23 -9.92
CA SER A 473 1.70 -28.52 -11.08
C SER A 473 2.19 -27.06 -11.12
N GLU A 474 3.42 -26.82 -10.65
CA GLU A 474 4.03 -25.47 -10.74
C GLU A 474 4.15 -24.99 -12.19
N LEU A 475 4.44 -23.70 -12.38
CA LEU A 475 4.54 -23.05 -13.70
C LEU A 475 5.88 -23.34 -14.38
#